data_3a0ab590b2ba356071b0a98a68afeb42
#
_entry.id   3a0ab590b2ba356071b0a98a68afeb42
#
_cell.length_a   1.000
_cell.length_b   1.000
_cell.length_c   1.000
_cell.angle_alpha   90.00
_cell.angle_beta   90.00
_cell.angle_gamma   90.00
#
_symmetry.space_group_name_H-M   'P 1'
#
loop_
_entity.id
_entity.type
_entity.pdbx_description
1 polymer ?
#
loop_
_entity_poly.entity_id
_entity_poly.type
_entity_poly.pdbx_seq_one_letter_code
_entity_poly.pdbx_strand_id
1 'polypeptide(L)'
;MFLEENGIVPPKGISDIVKKMTIQDSATYFKTRFGLKLSCEYIINRIEEIVSEQYKCIIPLKEGALKTVTLLRQKGYKMCVATATYNSLANSALKRLGLYNNFDFIITCSDAGAGKDKPDIFIQAAKKMKCSPFETAVIEDSLHCIETAVNAGFFTIGVYDKINEPDWKEICLKSDVTVKNISEITDILKKG
;
A
#
# COMPACT_ATOMS: atom_id res chain seq x y z
N MET A 1 -7.90 6.21 16.77
CA MET A 1 -8.79 7.23 16.15
C MET A 1 -10.25 6.90 16.36
N PHE A 2 -10.95 6.03 15.59
CA PHE A 2 -12.40 5.78 15.78
C PHE A 2 -12.78 5.36 17.21
N LEU A 3 -12.05 4.42 17.82
CA LEU A 3 -12.29 4.00 19.21
C LEU A 3 -12.04 5.14 20.20
N GLU A 4 -11.00 5.91 20.00
CA GLU A 4 -10.64 7.07 20.84
C GLU A 4 -11.68 8.18 20.77
N GLU A 5 -12.25 8.44 19.59
CA GLU A 5 -13.39 9.37 19.41
C GLU A 5 -14.62 8.95 20.23
N ASN A 6 -14.75 7.64 20.50
CA ASN A 6 -15.82 7.07 21.32
C ASN A 6 -15.39 6.84 22.77
N GLY A 7 -14.29 7.46 23.21
CA GLY A 7 -13.79 7.35 24.59
C GLY A 7 -13.18 6.00 24.95
N ILE A 8 -12.82 5.18 23.97
CA ILE A 8 -12.29 3.84 24.16
C ILE A 8 -10.80 3.85 23.87
N VAL A 9 -9.99 3.46 24.86
CA VAL A 9 -8.55 3.22 24.64
C VAL A 9 -8.38 1.96 23.81
N PRO A 10 -7.77 2.03 22.61
CA PRO A 10 -7.60 0.87 21.76
C PRO A 10 -6.77 -0.22 22.44
N PRO A 11 -7.25 -1.46 22.52
CA PRO A 11 -6.45 -2.56 23.07
C PRO A 11 -5.20 -2.82 22.22
N LYS A 12 -4.12 -3.23 22.87
CA LYS A 12 -2.90 -3.64 22.15
C LYS A 12 -3.22 -4.79 21.18
N GLY A 13 -2.73 -4.66 19.95
CA GLY A 13 -2.95 -5.67 18.89
C GLY A 13 -4.31 -5.58 18.18
N ILE A 14 -5.14 -4.57 18.47
CA ILE A 14 -6.43 -4.40 17.78
C ILE A 14 -6.25 -4.25 16.25
N SER A 15 -5.19 -3.59 15.82
CA SER A 15 -4.85 -3.41 14.40
C SER A 15 -4.64 -4.75 13.68
N ASP A 16 -3.96 -5.71 14.33
CA ASP A 16 -3.68 -7.02 13.74
C ASP A 16 -4.94 -7.87 13.59
N ILE A 17 -5.92 -7.62 14.46
CA ILE A 17 -7.23 -8.28 14.42
C ILE A 17 -8.03 -7.73 13.24
N VAL A 18 -8.20 -6.40 13.17
CA VAL A 18 -9.05 -5.77 12.15
C VAL A 18 -8.42 -5.78 10.75
N LYS A 19 -7.09 -5.83 10.64
CA LYS A 19 -6.36 -5.94 9.37
C LYS A 19 -6.81 -7.15 8.51
N LYS A 20 -7.35 -8.19 9.16
CA LYS A 20 -7.79 -9.43 8.52
C LYS A 20 -9.29 -9.48 8.25
N MET A 21 -10.01 -8.41 8.55
CA MET A 21 -11.46 -8.32 8.45
C MET A 21 -11.89 -7.44 7.28
N THR A 22 -13.08 -7.69 6.76
CA THR A 22 -13.75 -6.71 5.90
C THR A 22 -14.16 -5.49 6.72
N ILE A 23 -14.49 -4.37 6.07
CA ILE A 23 -14.97 -3.18 6.79
C ILE A 23 -16.29 -3.47 7.53
N GLN A 24 -17.15 -4.31 6.96
CA GLN A 24 -18.41 -4.76 7.57
C GLN A 24 -18.16 -5.59 8.82
N ASP A 25 -17.22 -6.55 8.73
CA ASP A 25 -16.85 -7.39 9.86
C ASP A 25 -16.20 -6.56 10.98
N SER A 26 -15.33 -5.62 10.61
CA SER A 26 -14.70 -4.69 11.54
C SER A 26 -15.72 -3.82 12.27
N ALA A 27 -16.73 -3.31 11.59
CA ALA A 27 -17.81 -2.52 12.18
C ALA A 27 -18.64 -3.37 13.16
N THR A 28 -18.97 -4.60 12.78
CA THR A 28 -19.69 -5.55 13.64
C THR A 28 -18.86 -5.91 14.87
N TYR A 29 -17.57 -6.18 14.67
CA TYR A 29 -16.63 -6.47 15.74
C TYR A 29 -16.52 -5.29 16.72
N PHE A 30 -16.33 -4.06 16.25
CA PHE A 30 -16.26 -2.88 17.11
C PHE A 30 -17.54 -2.68 17.90
N LYS A 31 -18.70 -2.77 17.22
CA LYS A 31 -20.00 -2.65 17.89
C LYS A 31 -20.17 -3.66 19.01
N THR A 32 -19.89 -4.92 18.75
CA THR A 32 -20.11 -6.01 19.71
C THR A 32 -19.06 -5.98 20.81
N ARG A 33 -17.78 -5.87 20.45
CA ARG A 33 -16.65 -5.99 21.39
C ARG A 33 -16.60 -4.84 22.39
N PHE A 34 -16.99 -3.63 21.95
CA PHE A 34 -16.91 -2.41 22.75
C PHE A 34 -18.30 -1.88 23.19
N GLY A 35 -19.37 -2.60 22.90
CA GLY A 35 -20.72 -2.23 23.33
C GLY A 35 -21.22 -0.91 22.73
N LEU A 36 -20.79 -0.56 21.52
CA LEU A 36 -21.15 0.70 20.89
C LEU A 36 -22.65 0.73 20.52
N LYS A 37 -23.36 1.77 20.97
CA LYS A 37 -24.77 2.02 20.62
C LYS A 37 -24.95 2.70 19.24
N LEU A 38 -24.04 2.42 18.31
CA LEU A 38 -24.02 2.97 16.96
C LEU A 38 -24.49 1.91 15.96
N SER A 39 -25.04 2.32 14.82
CA SER A 39 -25.30 1.39 13.71
C SER A 39 -24.00 0.98 13.04
N CYS A 40 -23.94 -0.22 12.45
CA CYS A 40 -22.77 -0.63 11.67
C CYS A 40 -22.50 0.31 10.49
N GLU A 41 -23.54 0.78 9.84
CA GLU A 41 -23.45 1.77 8.76
C GLU A 41 -22.76 3.08 9.21
N TYR A 42 -23.15 3.62 10.37
CA TYR A 42 -22.48 4.79 10.94
C TYR A 42 -21.00 4.52 11.23
N ILE A 43 -20.69 3.35 11.81
CA ILE A 43 -19.30 2.96 12.11
C ILE A 43 -18.48 2.90 10.83
N ILE A 44 -19.00 2.29 9.77
CA ILE A 44 -18.34 2.19 8.47
C ILE A 44 -18.07 3.59 7.90
N ASN A 45 -19.11 4.42 7.79
CA ASN A 45 -19.00 5.77 7.24
C ASN A 45 -17.97 6.60 8.03
N ARG A 46 -17.99 6.51 9.36
CA ARG A 46 -17.03 7.27 10.18
C ARG A 46 -15.59 6.78 10.00
N ILE A 47 -15.37 5.47 9.89
CA ILE A 47 -14.04 4.91 9.61
C ILE A 47 -13.57 5.38 8.21
N GLU A 48 -14.43 5.37 7.22
CA GLU A 48 -14.10 5.84 5.86
C GLU A 48 -13.75 7.34 5.84
N GLU A 49 -14.48 8.17 6.60
CA GLU A 49 -14.15 9.59 6.78
C GLU A 49 -12.76 9.76 7.40
N ILE A 50 -12.47 9.06 8.51
CA ILE A 50 -11.17 9.12 9.18
C ILE A 50 -10.05 8.72 8.21
N VAL A 51 -10.22 7.61 7.49
CA VAL A 51 -9.24 7.17 6.49
C VAL A 51 -9.06 8.23 5.40
N SER A 52 -10.16 8.81 4.92
CA SER A 52 -10.12 9.87 3.91
C SER A 52 -9.32 11.10 4.39
N GLU A 53 -9.55 11.54 5.62
CA GLU A 53 -8.80 12.65 6.24
C GLU A 53 -7.30 12.33 6.34
N GLN A 54 -6.95 11.10 6.73
CA GLN A 54 -5.55 10.66 6.79
C GLN A 54 -4.87 10.80 5.43
N TYR A 55 -5.47 10.29 4.36
CA TYR A 55 -4.91 10.39 3.01
C TYR A 55 -4.87 11.82 2.48
N LYS A 56 -5.91 12.61 2.74
CA LYS A 56 -6.00 14.00 2.25
C LYS A 56 -5.08 14.96 2.97
N CYS A 57 -4.81 14.75 4.28
CA CYS A 57 -4.19 15.78 5.10
C CYS A 57 -2.95 15.35 5.87
N ILE A 58 -2.83 14.07 6.27
CA ILE A 58 -1.93 13.71 7.37
C ILE A 58 -0.80 12.77 6.95
N ILE A 59 -1.10 11.65 6.29
CA ILE A 59 -0.10 10.59 6.00
C ILE A 59 1.12 11.18 5.28
N PRO A 60 2.33 11.08 5.86
CA PRO A 60 3.55 11.58 5.24
C PRO A 60 4.07 10.61 4.19
N LEU A 61 5.05 11.06 3.40
CA LEU A 61 5.87 10.17 2.59
C LEU A 61 6.84 9.38 3.46
N LYS A 62 7.18 8.17 3.02
CA LYS A 62 8.41 7.51 3.49
C LYS A 62 9.61 8.42 3.16
N GLU A 63 10.58 8.44 4.06
CA GLU A 63 11.80 9.23 3.88
C GLU A 63 12.48 8.90 2.54
N GLY A 64 12.90 9.93 1.81
CA GLY A 64 13.55 9.79 0.51
C GLY A 64 12.62 9.50 -0.67
N ALA A 65 11.33 9.20 -0.46
CA ALA A 65 10.43 8.76 -1.53
C ALA A 65 10.29 9.80 -2.65
N LEU A 66 10.08 11.07 -2.34
CA LEU A 66 9.94 12.11 -3.35
C LEU A 66 11.20 12.21 -4.23
N LYS A 67 12.38 12.24 -3.61
CA LYS A 67 13.65 12.32 -4.33
C LYS A 67 13.85 11.09 -5.23
N THR A 68 13.61 9.90 -4.70
CA THR A 68 13.77 8.63 -5.42
C THR A 68 12.87 8.57 -6.65
N VAL A 69 11.57 8.81 -6.47
CA VAL A 69 10.59 8.78 -7.56
C VAL A 69 10.91 9.84 -8.63
N THR A 70 11.30 11.06 -8.21
CA THR A 70 11.69 12.12 -9.15
C THR A 70 12.93 11.73 -9.97
N LEU A 71 13.95 11.15 -9.34
CA LEU A 71 15.16 10.69 -10.05
C LEU A 71 14.86 9.54 -11.02
N LEU A 72 14.02 8.59 -10.64
CA LEU A 72 13.61 7.51 -11.53
C LEU A 72 12.83 8.05 -12.75
N ARG A 73 11.93 9.01 -12.54
CA ARG A 73 11.22 9.69 -13.62
C ARG A 73 12.16 10.41 -14.58
N GLN A 74 13.14 11.15 -14.05
CA GLN A 74 14.16 11.84 -14.85
C GLN A 74 15.02 10.88 -15.67
N LYS A 75 15.23 9.66 -15.18
CA LYS A 75 15.94 8.60 -15.92
C LYS A 75 15.08 7.88 -16.96
N GLY A 76 13.81 8.28 -17.12
CA GLY A 76 12.91 7.70 -18.12
C GLY A 76 12.21 6.41 -17.70
N TYR A 77 12.27 6.01 -16.43
CA TYR A 77 11.49 4.86 -15.96
C TYR A 77 10.00 5.15 -16.08
N LYS A 78 9.27 4.17 -16.63
CA LYS A 78 7.82 4.14 -16.54
C LYS A 78 7.43 3.69 -15.12
N MET A 79 6.52 4.41 -14.51
CA MET A 79 6.13 4.12 -13.12
C MET A 79 4.63 4.25 -12.94
N CYS A 80 4.04 3.35 -12.19
CA CYS A 80 2.65 3.44 -11.76
C CYS A 80 2.52 3.14 -10.26
N VAL A 81 1.39 3.53 -9.70
CA VAL A 81 0.99 3.15 -8.35
C VAL A 81 -0.06 2.04 -8.44
N ALA A 82 0.26 0.86 -7.89
CA ALA A 82 -0.66 -0.25 -7.73
C ALA A 82 -1.12 -0.32 -6.27
N THR A 83 -2.41 -0.09 -5.99
CA THR A 83 -2.90 0.10 -4.62
C THR A 83 -4.23 -0.60 -4.34
N ALA A 84 -4.41 -1.05 -3.08
CA ALA A 84 -5.71 -1.47 -2.58
C ALA A 84 -6.60 -0.28 -2.14
N THR A 85 -6.03 0.92 -2.03
CA THR A 85 -6.74 2.15 -1.67
C THR A 85 -7.62 2.63 -2.82
N TYR A 86 -8.76 3.24 -2.50
CA TYR A 86 -9.63 3.88 -3.49
C TYR A 86 -8.86 4.92 -4.32
N ASN A 87 -9.13 4.95 -5.63
CA ASN A 87 -8.45 5.82 -6.58
C ASN A 87 -8.49 7.30 -6.17
N SER A 88 -9.64 7.80 -5.68
CA SER A 88 -9.81 9.19 -5.22
C SER A 88 -8.87 9.54 -4.05
N LEU A 89 -8.67 8.63 -3.10
CA LEU A 89 -7.80 8.84 -1.95
C LEU A 89 -6.32 8.79 -2.35
N ALA A 90 -5.94 7.81 -3.17
CA ALA A 90 -4.58 7.70 -3.70
C ALA A 90 -4.19 8.94 -4.51
N ASN A 91 -5.07 9.40 -5.39
CA ASN A 91 -4.90 10.65 -6.16
C ASN A 91 -4.71 11.87 -5.25
N SER A 92 -5.57 12.02 -4.23
CA SER A 92 -5.51 13.14 -3.30
C SER A 92 -4.18 13.17 -2.54
N ALA A 93 -3.73 12.02 -2.03
CA ALA A 93 -2.46 11.89 -1.34
C ALA A 93 -1.27 12.21 -2.27
N LEU A 94 -1.23 11.62 -3.46
CA LEU A 94 -0.14 11.84 -4.41
C LEU A 94 -0.05 13.30 -4.86
N LYS A 95 -1.18 13.98 -5.06
CA LYS A 95 -1.21 15.41 -5.39
C LYS A 95 -0.68 16.26 -4.22
N ARG A 96 -1.18 16.04 -3.02
CA ARG A 96 -0.72 16.75 -1.81
C ARG A 96 0.77 16.56 -1.55
N LEU A 97 1.28 15.36 -1.80
CA LEU A 97 2.67 14.99 -1.55
C LEU A 97 3.62 15.29 -2.73
N GLY A 98 3.13 15.92 -3.81
CA GLY A 98 3.93 16.32 -4.96
C GLY A 98 4.41 15.17 -5.85
N LEU A 99 3.82 13.97 -5.71
CA LEU A 99 4.23 12.77 -6.44
C LEU A 99 3.39 12.48 -7.69
N TYR A 100 2.21 13.08 -7.81
CA TYR A 100 1.23 12.72 -8.83
C TYR A 100 1.79 12.70 -10.26
N ASN A 101 2.56 13.72 -10.63
CA ASN A 101 3.12 13.88 -11.97
C ASN A 101 4.32 12.95 -12.26
N ASN A 102 4.80 12.21 -11.29
CA ASN A 102 5.90 11.27 -11.46
C ASN A 102 5.41 9.90 -11.94
N PHE A 103 4.13 9.60 -11.80
CA PHE A 103 3.54 8.32 -12.20
C PHE A 103 2.73 8.47 -13.48
N ASP A 104 2.81 7.45 -14.34
CA ASP A 104 2.06 7.42 -15.61
C ASP A 104 0.56 7.18 -15.36
N PHE A 105 0.23 6.41 -14.33
CA PHE A 105 -1.15 6.15 -13.89
C PHE A 105 -1.21 5.55 -12.49
N ILE A 106 -2.42 5.48 -11.95
CA ILE A 106 -2.76 4.69 -10.77
C ILE A 106 -3.65 3.53 -11.24
N ILE A 107 -3.44 2.34 -10.67
CA ILE A 107 -4.32 1.18 -10.82
C ILE A 107 -4.70 0.68 -9.42
N THR A 108 -5.97 0.39 -9.21
CA THR A 108 -6.48 -0.10 -7.93
C THR A 108 -6.82 -1.58 -8.00
N CYS A 109 -6.91 -2.24 -6.84
CA CYS A 109 -7.43 -3.60 -6.76
C CYS A 109 -8.85 -3.71 -7.33
N SER A 110 -9.67 -2.66 -7.17
CA SER A 110 -11.01 -2.60 -7.79
C SER A 110 -10.95 -2.58 -9.32
N ASP A 111 -10.00 -1.85 -9.91
CA ASP A 111 -9.79 -1.84 -11.37
C ASP A 111 -9.31 -3.20 -11.87
N ALA A 112 -8.50 -3.89 -11.09
CA ALA A 112 -7.96 -5.20 -11.43
C ALA A 112 -8.94 -6.35 -11.19
N GLY A 113 -9.98 -6.13 -10.40
CA GLY A 113 -10.97 -7.15 -10.03
C GLY A 113 -10.47 -8.16 -9.00
N ALA A 114 -9.33 -7.92 -8.38
CA ALA A 114 -8.71 -8.83 -7.40
C ALA A 114 -7.84 -8.07 -6.39
N GLY A 115 -7.65 -8.63 -5.19
CA GLY A 115 -6.69 -8.15 -4.21
C GLY A 115 -5.24 -8.44 -4.63
N LYS A 116 -4.26 -7.91 -3.87
CA LYS A 116 -2.83 -8.12 -4.12
C LYS A 116 -2.33 -9.52 -3.70
N ASP A 117 -3.19 -10.37 -3.18
CA ASP A 117 -2.99 -11.81 -3.01
C ASP A 117 -3.06 -12.58 -4.35
N LYS A 118 -3.49 -11.90 -5.41
CA LYS A 118 -3.50 -12.36 -6.80
C LYS A 118 -2.66 -11.44 -7.68
N PRO A 119 -2.04 -11.96 -8.77
CA PRO A 119 -1.10 -11.18 -9.57
C PRO A 119 -1.76 -10.19 -10.53
N ASP A 120 -3.08 -10.18 -10.62
CA ASP A 120 -3.86 -9.45 -11.62
C ASP A 120 -3.49 -7.96 -11.70
N ILE A 121 -3.36 -7.29 -10.56
CA ILE A 121 -3.02 -5.87 -10.52
C ILE A 121 -1.61 -5.60 -11.07
N PHE A 122 -0.65 -6.46 -10.76
CA PHE A 122 0.74 -6.32 -11.23
C PHE A 122 0.85 -6.61 -12.72
N ILE A 123 0.18 -7.67 -13.19
CA ILE A 123 0.13 -8.05 -14.61
C ILE A 123 -0.54 -6.95 -15.45
N GLN A 124 -1.68 -6.41 -14.99
CA GLN A 124 -2.38 -5.33 -15.69
C GLN A 124 -1.55 -4.04 -15.71
N ALA A 125 -0.84 -3.73 -14.61
CA ALA A 125 0.07 -2.60 -14.53
C ALA A 125 1.20 -2.72 -15.56
N ALA A 126 1.90 -3.85 -15.60
CA ALA A 126 2.97 -4.12 -16.57
C ALA A 126 2.46 -4.04 -18.01
N LYS A 127 1.32 -4.67 -18.32
CA LYS A 127 0.67 -4.62 -19.63
C LYS A 127 0.34 -3.17 -20.04
N LYS A 128 -0.19 -2.36 -19.13
CA LYS A 128 -0.52 -0.95 -19.40
C LYS A 128 0.73 -0.10 -19.64
N MET A 129 1.85 -0.42 -18.98
CA MET A 129 3.16 0.17 -19.23
C MET A 129 3.83 -0.36 -20.52
N LYS A 130 3.25 -1.40 -21.15
CA LYS A 130 3.82 -2.12 -22.30
C LYS A 130 5.18 -2.75 -21.96
N CYS A 131 5.27 -3.37 -20.79
CA CYS A 131 6.41 -4.12 -20.28
C CYS A 131 5.97 -5.56 -19.94
N SER A 132 6.90 -6.48 -19.99
CA SER A 132 6.70 -7.83 -19.45
C SER A 132 6.96 -7.88 -17.95
N PRO A 133 6.51 -8.92 -17.23
CA PRO A 133 6.79 -9.06 -15.80
C PRO A 133 8.29 -8.97 -15.47
N PHE A 134 9.16 -9.66 -16.20
CA PHE A 134 10.61 -9.66 -15.93
C PHE A 134 11.31 -8.32 -16.26
N GLU A 135 10.67 -7.42 -17.01
CA GLU A 135 11.13 -6.03 -17.24
C GLU A 135 10.56 -5.05 -16.21
N THR A 136 9.74 -5.53 -15.28
CA THR A 136 9.02 -4.71 -14.32
C THR A 136 9.44 -5.04 -12.90
N ALA A 137 9.83 -4.02 -12.15
CA ALA A 137 10.10 -4.14 -10.72
C ALA A 137 8.82 -3.86 -9.92
N VAL A 138 8.48 -4.76 -9.01
CA VAL A 138 7.46 -4.54 -7.97
C VAL A 138 8.15 -4.14 -6.68
N ILE A 139 7.85 -2.95 -6.17
CA ILE A 139 8.42 -2.37 -4.95
C ILE A 139 7.33 -2.43 -3.88
N GLU A 140 7.54 -3.22 -2.85
CA GLU A 140 6.52 -3.54 -1.84
C GLU A 140 7.12 -3.74 -0.45
N ASP A 141 6.29 -3.57 0.58
CA ASP A 141 6.64 -3.77 1.98
C ASP A 141 5.85 -4.93 2.64
N SER A 142 4.90 -5.53 1.94
CA SER A 142 4.05 -6.61 2.44
C SER A 142 4.46 -7.97 1.89
N LEU A 143 4.64 -8.95 2.78
CA LEU A 143 5.08 -10.30 2.43
C LEU A 143 4.20 -10.95 1.35
N HIS A 144 2.87 -10.94 1.52
CA HIS A 144 1.96 -11.55 0.55
C HIS A 144 2.03 -10.90 -0.84
N CYS A 145 2.31 -9.59 -0.92
CA CYS A 145 2.48 -8.89 -2.19
C CYS A 145 3.79 -9.28 -2.87
N ILE A 146 4.87 -9.42 -2.11
CA ILE A 146 6.18 -9.92 -2.60
C ILE A 146 6.00 -11.34 -3.14
N GLU A 147 5.42 -12.26 -2.37
CA GLU A 147 5.16 -13.63 -2.80
C GLU A 147 4.36 -13.71 -4.10
N THR A 148 3.31 -12.92 -4.19
CA THR A 148 2.47 -12.83 -5.38
C THR A 148 3.25 -12.34 -6.59
N ALA A 149 4.07 -11.30 -6.44
CA ALA A 149 4.87 -10.73 -7.51
C ALA A 149 5.99 -11.69 -7.98
N VAL A 150 6.70 -12.32 -7.04
CA VAL A 150 7.73 -13.35 -7.34
C VAL A 150 7.13 -14.51 -8.12
N ASN A 151 6.00 -15.06 -7.66
CA ASN A 151 5.32 -16.17 -8.32
C ASN A 151 4.81 -15.81 -9.74
N ALA A 152 4.58 -14.54 -10.00
CA ALA A 152 4.19 -14.02 -11.32
C ALA A 152 5.37 -13.59 -12.21
N GLY A 153 6.62 -13.80 -11.75
CA GLY A 153 7.84 -13.56 -12.52
C GLY A 153 8.29 -12.10 -12.59
N PHE A 154 7.86 -11.27 -11.62
CA PHE A 154 8.35 -9.90 -11.49
C PHE A 154 9.68 -9.85 -10.73
N PHE A 155 10.53 -8.88 -11.08
CA PHE A 155 11.65 -8.51 -10.22
C PHE A 155 11.11 -7.79 -8.98
N THR A 156 11.54 -8.19 -7.79
CA THR A 156 10.96 -7.70 -6.53
C THR A 156 11.96 -6.95 -5.67
N ILE A 157 11.54 -5.80 -5.16
CA ILE A 157 12.30 -4.98 -4.21
C ILE A 157 11.49 -4.87 -2.92
N GLY A 158 11.87 -5.61 -1.89
CA GLY A 158 11.29 -5.51 -0.56
C GLY A 158 11.77 -4.24 0.15
N VAL A 159 10.85 -3.39 0.61
CA VAL A 159 11.15 -2.16 1.35
C VAL A 159 10.78 -2.35 2.82
N TYR A 160 11.72 -2.09 3.73
CA TYR A 160 11.41 -2.17 5.15
C TYR A 160 10.30 -1.20 5.57
N ASP A 161 9.34 -1.75 6.32
CA ASP A 161 8.35 -0.96 7.05
C ASP A 161 8.16 -1.53 8.45
N LYS A 162 8.13 -0.64 9.45
CA LYS A 162 7.96 -1.04 10.85
C LYS A 162 6.65 -1.79 11.10
N ILE A 163 5.60 -1.51 10.33
CA ILE A 163 4.30 -2.20 10.46
C ILE A 163 4.44 -3.68 10.07
N ASN A 164 5.31 -3.98 9.10
CA ASN A 164 5.56 -5.33 8.59
C ASN A 164 6.88 -5.93 9.14
N GLU A 165 7.45 -5.36 10.20
CA GLU A 165 8.67 -5.86 10.84
C GLU A 165 8.61 -7.36 11.23
N PRO A 166 7.48 -7.91 11.71
CA PRO A 166 7.39 -9.34 11.98
C PRO A 166 7.65 -10.24 10.76
N ASP A 167 7.30 -9.76 9.56
CA ASP A 167 7.46 -10.49 8.30
C ASP A 167 8.78 -10.15 7.58
N TRP A 168 9.58 -9.21 8.12
CA TRP A 168 10.76 -8.68 7.43
C TRP A 168 11.78 -9.75 7.04
N LYS A 169 12.00 -10.74 7.91
CA LYS A 169 12.91 -11.85 7.62
C LYS A 169 12.47 -12.64 6.39
N GLU A 170 11.19 -12.93 6.27
CA GLU A 170 10.63 -13.66 5.12
C GLU A 170 10.65 -12.79 3.85
N ILE A 171 10.37 -11.49 3.97
CA ILE A 171 10.51 -10.53 2.86
C ILE A 171 11.94 -10.55 2.34
N CYS A 172 12.95 -10.53 3.22
CA CYS A 172 14.36 -10.60 2.83
C CYS A 172 14.74 -11.91 2.11
N LEU A 173 14.11 -13.01 2.47
CA LEU A 173 14.40 -14.31 1.86
C LEU A 173 13.72 -14.49 0.49
N LYS A 174 12.59 -13.82 0.27
CA LYS A 174 11.76 -14.02 -0.93
C LYS A 174 11.94 -12.96 -2.00
N SER A 175 12.35 -11.76 -1.63
CA SER A 175 12.60 -10.68 -2.59
C SER A 175 13.94 -10.88 -3.30
N ASP A 176 14.01 -10.45 -4.57
CA ASP A 176 15.28 -10.41 -5.31
C ASP A 176 16.29 -9.46 -4.67
N VAL A 177 15.79 -8.32 -4.16
CA VAL A 177 16.59 -7.33 -3.41
C VAL A 177 15.75 -6.76 -2.28
N THR A 178 16.42 -6.37 -1.18
CA THR A 178 15.75 -5.62 -0.11
C THR A 178 16.49 -4.35 0.23
N VAL A 179 15.75 -3.34 0.66
CA VAL A 179 16.26 -2.05 1.11
C VAL A 179 15.61 -1.64 2.43
N LYS A 180 16.37 -0.97 3.28
CA LYS A 180 15.81 -0.36 4.50
C LYS A 180 15.23 1.02 4.24
N ASN A 181 15.77 1.74 3.27
CA ASN A 181 15.29 3.05 2.88
C ASN A 181 15.00 3.06 1.38
N ILE A 182 13.88 3.66 0.99
CA ILE A 182 13.45 3.74 -0.40
C ILE A 182 14.46 4.47 -1.31
N SER A 183 15.33 5.32 -0.74
CA SER A 183 16.39 6.02 -1.48
C SER A 183 17.45 5.08 -2.07
N GLU A 184 17.64 3.90 -1.49
CA GLU A 184 18.61 2.90 -1.95
C GLU A 184 18.21 2.29 -3.31
N ILE A 185 16.92 2.37 -3.68
CA ILE A 185 16.39 1.85 -4.96
C ILE A 185 17.09 2.50 -6.16
N THR A 186 17.48 3.76 -6.06
CA THR A 186 18.19 4.46 -7.15
C THR A 186 19.54 3.85 -7.49
N ASP A 187 20.19 3.17 -6.54
CA ASP A 187 21.49 2.55 -6.73
C ASP A 187 21.35 1.12 -7.28
N ILE A 188 20.24 0.45 -6.96
CA ILE A 188 19.90 -0.87 -7.51
C ILE A 188 19.59 -0.74 -9.00
N LEU A 189 18.72 0.20 -9.37
CA LEU A 189 18.27 0.41 -10.75
C LEU A 189 19.29 1.16 -11.65
N LYS A 190 20.47 1.50 -11.14
CA LYS A 190 21.58 2.04 -11.94
C LYS A 190 22.43 0.97 -12.64
N LYS A 191 22.30 -0.28 -12.19
CA LYS A 191 23.19 -1.38 -12.61
C LYS A 191 22.65 -2.22 -13.77
N GLY A 192 21.54 -1.77 -14.39
CA GLY A 192 20.90 -2.43 -15.52
C GLY A 192 21.18 -1.76 -16.86
#